data_15f89dbc82efa1723cec69942ed0cd15
#
_entry.id   15f89dbc82efa1723cec69942ed0cd15
#
_cell.length_a   1.000
_cell.length_b   1.000
_cell.length_c   1.000
_cell.angle_alpha   90.00
_cell.angle_beta   90.00
_cell.angle_gamma   90.00
#
_symmetry.space_group_name_H-M   'P 1'
#
loop_
_entity.id
_entity.type
_entity.pdbx_description
1 polymer ?
#
loop_
_entity_poly.entity_id
_entity_poly.type
_entity_poly.pdbx_seq_one_letter_code
_entity_poly.pdbx_strand_id
1 'polypeptide(L)'
;MEKNQIFENIMSRTSVRSYTDMPVEPEKVEMMLRAGMAAPSACNKQPWHFVVINDREILDQIPQFSPYASMVKQAPLAIVVCGCLDKTLEGTEQEFWIQDCSAATENILLMAHGLGLGGVWTALYPLKERYEGMQQLLHLTKTMIPLNTLIIGYPKNQAEAKDKWKEENISYNKWMEKNS
;
A
#
# COMPACT_ATOMS: atom_id res chain seq x y z
N MET A 1 13.65 4.24 -28.78
CA MET A 1 13.15 5.01 -27.63
C MET A 1 14.06 4.72 -26.46
N GLU A 2 14.58 5.75 -25.82
CA GLU A 2 15.28 5.56 -24.54
C GLU A 2 14.36 4.84 -23.57
N LYS A 3 14.90 3.88 -22.82
CA LYS A 3 14.15 3.15 -21.82
C LYS A 3 13.73 4.11 -20.71
N ASN A 4 12.43 4.32 -20.53
CA ASN A 4 11.91 5.12 -19.42
C ASN A 4 11.88 4.27 -18.16
N GLN A 5 12.85 4.47 -17.27
CA GLN A 5 12.98 3.71 -16.02
C GLN A 5 11.72 3.75 -15.15
N ILE A 6 11.00 4.87 -15.14
CA ILE A 6 9.74 4.99 -14.39
C ILE A 6 8.68 4.07 -14.98
N PHE A 7 8.54 4.07 -16.31
CA PHE A 7 7.59 3.20 -17.00
C PHE A 7 7.92 1.73 -16.75
N GLU A 8 9.18 1.33 -16.89
CA GLU A 8 9.62 -0.05 -16.63
C GLU A 8 9.35 -0.48 -15.19
N ASN A 9 9.60 0.39 -14.20
CA ASN A 9 9.34 0.10 -12.79
C ASN A 9 7.84 -0.11 -12.53
N ILE A 10 6.97 0.71 -13.13
CA ILE A 10 5.52 0.58 -13.00
C ILE A 10 5.03 -0.72 -13.64
N MET A 11 5.50 -1.02 -14.85
CA MET A 11 5.05 -2.18 -15.63
C MET A 11 5.55 -3.51 -15.05
N SER A 12 6.73 -3.53 -14.44
CA SER A 12 7.32 -4.75 -13.87
C SER A 12 6.88 -5.04 -12.43
N ARG A 13 6.34 -4.05 -11.69
CA ARG A 13 5.88 -4.27 -10.32
C ARG A 13 4.75 -5.30 -10.26
N THR A 14 4.94 -6.28 -9.39
CA THR A 14 3.93 -7.32 -9.08
C THR A 14 3.71 -7.43 -7.59
N SER A 15 2.61 -8.11 -7.20
CA SER A 15 2.37 -8.45 -5.79
C SER A 15 3.17 -9.68 -5.40
N VAL A 16 4.13 -9.50 -4.50
CA VAL A 16 4.99 -10.55 -3.96
C VAL A 16 4.40 -11.08 -2.66
N ARG A 17 4.37 -12.41 -2.51
CA ARG A 17 3.78 -13.10 -1.34
C ARG A 17 4.69 -14.18 -0.75
N SER A 18 5.96 -14.19 -1.15
CA SER A 18 6.97 -15.10 -0.61
C SER A 18 8.27 -14.32 -0.43
N TYR A 19 8.78 -14.30 0.77
CA TYR A 19 9.91 -13.47 1.17
C TYR A 19 11.02 -14.30 1.76
N THR A 20 12.25 -13.78 1.70
CA THR A 20 13.38 -14.26 2.50
C THR A 20 13.24 -13.67 3.91
N ASP A 21 14.06 -14.17 4.83
CA ASP A 21 14.19 -13.68 6.20
C ASP A 21 15.15 -12.48 6.33
N MET A 22 15.70 -12.01 5.21
CA MET A 22 16.62 -10.87 5.21
C MET A 22 15.90 -9.61 5.73
N PRO A 23 16.44 -8.92 6.72
CA PRO A 23 15.90 -7.66 7.18
C PRO A 23 15.96 -6.59 6.06
N VAL A 24 15.01 -5.67 6.09
CA VAL A 24 15.03 -4.51 5.19
C VAL A 24 15.82 -3.40 5.85
N GLU A 25 16.77 -2.83 5.13
CA GLU A 25 17.67 -1.78 5.63
C GLU A 25 16.86 -0.50 5.97
N PRO A 26 17.21 0.19 7.09
CA PRO A 26 16.51 1.40 7.52
C PRO A 26 16.46 2.49 6.45
N GLU A 27 17.49 2.62 5.63
CA GLU A 27 17.58 3.60 4.54
C GLU A 27 16.52 3.31 3.47
N LYS A 28 16.27 2.03 3.16
CA LYS A 28 15.22 1.64 2.21
C LYS A 28 13.83 1.89 2.79
N VAL A 29 13.65 1.68 4.10
CA VAL A 29 12.39 2.01 4.78
C VAL A 29 12.14 3.51 4.70
N GLU A 30 13.14 4.35 4.98
CA GLU A 30 13.02 5.80 4.87
C GLU A 30 12.67 6.23 3.44
N MET A 31 13.32 5.67 2.41
CA MET A 31 13.01 5.98 1.02
C MET A 31 11.56 5.64 0.64
N MET A 32 11.04 4.51 1.10
CA MET A 32 9.64 4.11 0.89
C MET A 32 8.68 5.09 1.58
N LEU A 33 8.95 5.50 2.81
CA LEU A 33 8.12 6.45 3.54
C LEU A 33 8.14 7.84 2.89
N ARG A 34 9.30 8.32 2.43
CA ARG A 34 9.42 9.57 1.67
C ARG A 34 8.62 9.52 0.38
N ALA A 35 8.66 8.40 -0.34
CA ALA A 35 7.84 8.21 -1.55
C ALA A 35 6.34 8.26 -1.23
N GLY A 36 5.90 7.62 -0.15
CA GLY A 36 4.53 7.70 0.33
C GLY A 36 4.11 9.13 0.66
N MET A 37 4.95 9.87 1.39
CA MET A 37 4.68 11.27 1.75
C MET A 37 4.72 12.23 0.55
N ALA A 38 5.30 11.85 -0.57
CA ALA A 38 5.31 12.64 -1.80
C ALA A 38 4.02 12.50 -2.63
N ALA A 39 3.07 11.69 -2.20
CA ALA A 39 1.78 11.53 -2.88
C ALA A 39 0.99 12.85 -2.88
N PRO A 40 0.15 13.10 -3.89
CA PRO A 40 -0.83 14.18 -3.83
C PRO A 40 -1.91 13.88 -2.79
N SER A 41 -2.52 14.93 -2.24
CA SER A 41 -3.68 14.80 -1.36
C SER A 41 -4.65 15.96 -1.55
N ALA A 42 -5.91 15.74 -1.23
CA ALA A 42 -6.95 16.76 -1.31
C ALA A 42 -6.54 18.00 -0.48
N CYS A 43 -6.52 19.18 -1.13
CA CYS A 43 -6.08 20.44 -0.53
C CYS A 43 -4.73 20.36 0.22
N ASN A 44 -3.85 19.44 -0.19
CA ASN A 44 -2.57 19.17 0.47
C ASN A 44 -2.69 18.84 1.98
N LYS A 45 -3.78 18.20 2.37
CA LYS A 45 -4.07 17.85 3.77
C LYS A 45 -3.13 16.79 4.35
N GLN A 46 -2.56 15.93 3.50
CA GLN A 46 -1.60 14.88 3.89
C GLN A 46 -2.10 14.05 5.08
N PRO A 47 -3.29 13.45 4.97
CA PRO A 47 -3.96 12.81 6.10
C PRO A 47 -3.38 11.44 6.45
N TRP A 48 -2.32 11.02 5.78
CA TRP A 48 -1.69 9.73 6.05
C TRP A 48 -0.87 9.72 7.33
N HIS A 49 -0.83 8.55 7.94
CA HIS A 49 0.12 8.15 8.94
C HIS A 49 0.61 6.73 8.65
N PHE A 50 1.90 6.49 8.79
CA PHE A 50 2.51 5.20 8.50
C PHE A 50 2.99 4.56 9.79
N VAL A 51 2.53 3.34 10.08
CA VAL A 51 3.04 2.52 11.18
C VAL A 51 3.96 1.46 10.59
N VAL A 52 5.24 1.57 10.89
CA VAL A 52 6.26 0.62 10.46
C VAL A 52 6.39 -0.48 11.51
N ILE A 53 6.28 -1.73 11.11
CA ILE A 53 6.29 -2.90 11.99
C ILE A 53 7.39 -3.85 11.53
N ASN A 54 8.40 -4.03 12.36
CA ASN A 54 9.47 -5.03 12.22
C ASN A 54 9.57 -5.96 13.45
N ASP A 55 8.72 -5.75 14.44
CA ASP A 55 8.57 -6.62 15.59
C ASP A 55 7.84 -7.90 15.20
N ARG A 56 8.49 -9.05 15.40
CA ARG A 56 7.95 -10.35 15.02
C ARG A 56 6.67 -10.71 15.74
N GLU A 57 6.55 -10.34 17.02
CA GLU A 57 5.37 -10.64 17.84
C GLU A 57 4.14 -9.88 17.32
N ILE A 58 4.32 -8.64 16.84
CA ILE A 58 3.24 -7.85 16.24
C ILE A 58 2.92 -8.37 14.84
N LEU A 59 3.95 -8.64 14.01
CA LEU A 59 3.77 -9.17 12.65
C LEU A 59 2.96 -10.49 12.66
N ASP A 60 3.22 -11.38 13.62
CA ASP A 60 2.54 -12.67 13.72
C ASP A 60 1.06 -12.57 14.11
N GLN A 61 0.62 -11.45 14.65
CA GLN A 61 -0.78 -11.20 15.00
C GLN A 61 -1.60 -10.61 13.84
N ILE A 62 -0.97 -9.98 12.85
CA ILE A 62 -1.65 -9.34 11.71
C ILE A 62 -2.65 -10.27 11.00
N PRO A 63 -2.36 -11.58 10.75
CA PRO A 63 -3.28 -12.48 10.08
C PRO A 63 -4.62 -12.71 10.81
N GLN A 64 -4.71 -12.41 12.10
CA GLN A 64 -5.95 -12.53 12.86
C GLN A 64 -7.01 -11.54 12.35
N PHE A 65 -6.59 -10.39 11.85
CA PHE A 65 -7.45 -9.32 11.35
C PHE A 65 -7.46 -9.24 9.81
N SER A 66 -6.50 -9.88 9.15
CA SER A 66 -6.36 -9.87 7.69
C SER A 66 -6.08 -11.29 7.17
N PRO A 67 -7.13 -12.08 6.84
CA PRO A 67 -6.95 -13.49 6.44
C PRO A 67 -6.11 -13.68 5.19
N TYR A 68 -5.97 -12.62 4.37
CA TYR A 68 -5.12 -12.62 3.17
C TYR A 68 -3.68 -12.14 3.43
N ALA A 69 -3.28 -11.97 4.69
CA ALA A 69 -1.96 -11.50 5.09
C ALA A 69 -1.05 -12.61 5.67
N SER A 70 -1.37 -13.88 5.45
CA SER A 70 -0.62 -15.03 6.03
C SER A 70 0.87 -15.00 5.70
N MET A 71 1.25 -14.41 4.55
CA MET A 71 2.66 -14.28 4.13
C MET A 71 3.49 -13.36 5.04
N VAL A 72 2.86 -12.54 5.88
CA VAL A 72 3.57 -11.67 6.84
C VAL A 72 4.43 -12.48 7.82
N LYS A 73 4.05 -13.73 8.09
CA LYS A 73 4.84 -14.66 8.93
C LYS A 73 6.24 -14.92 8.39
N GLN A 74 6.47 -14.69 7.10
CA GLN A 74 7.77 -14.84 6.44
C GLN A 74 8.42 -13.49 6.09
N ALA A 75 7.66 -12.40 6.15
CA ALA A 75 8.17 -11.09 5.82
C ALA A 75 8.86 -10.42 7.02
N PRO A 76 9.97 -9.69 6.80
CA PRO A 76 10.66 -8.96 7.86
C PRO A 76 9.99 -7.63 8.22
N LEU A 77 9.06 -7.13 7.38
CA LEU A 77 8.52 -5.79 7.49
C LEU A 77 7.05 -5.73 7.06
N ALA A 78 6.27 -4.95 7.79
CA ALA A 78 4.99 -4.46 7.33
C ALA A 78 4.90 -2.93 7.53
N ILE A 79 4.15 -2.25 6.66
CA ILE A 79 3.80 -0.84 6.82
C ILE A 79 2.27 -0.75 6.78
N VAL A 80 1.66 -0.31 7.88
CA VAL A 80 0.23 -0.02 7.91
C VAL A 80 0.02 1.44 7.53
N VAL A 81 -0.73 1.66 6.45
CA VAL A 81 -1.10 3.00 6.00
C VAL A 81 -2.44 3.36 6.63
N CYS A 82 -2.45 4.42 7.41
CA CYS A 82 -3.63 4.90 8.12
C CYS A 82 -4.04 6.28 7.59
N GLY A 83 -5.36 6.52 7.52
CA GLY A 83 -5.91 7.86 7.41
C GLY A 83 -6.09 8.48 8.79
N CYS A 84 -5.58 9.70 8.97
CA CYS A 84 -5.79 10.50 10.19
C CYS A 84 -6.96 11.46 9.93
N LEU A 85 -8.15 11.12 10.44
CA LEU A 85 -9.37 11.89 10.16
C LEU A 85 -9.31 13.32 10.72
N ASP A 86 -8.49 13.57 11.74
CA ASP A 86 -8.28 14.90 12.29
C ASP A 86 -7.54 15.86 11.32
N LYS A 87 -6.95 15.31 10.24
CA LYS A 87 -6.23 16.08 9.22
C LYS A 87 -6.99 16.20 7.91
N THR A 88 -8.16 15.59 7.79
CA THR A 88 -8.96 15.57 6.56
C THR A 88 -9.73 16.86 6.33
N LEU A 89 -10.44 16.93 5.21
CA LEU A 89 -11.50 17.90 5.01
C LEU A 89 -12.73 17.50 5.83
N GLU A 90 -13.68 18.40 5.98
CA GLU A 90 -14.91 18.17 6.75
C GLU A 90 -16.06 17.67 5.85
N GLY A 91 -17.08 17.08 6.48
CA GLY A 91 -18.31 16.64 5.80
C GLY A 91 -18.05 15.47 4.85
N THR A 92 -18.71 15.50 3.68
CA THR A 92 -18.58 14.43 2.67
C THR A 92 -17.19 14.35 2.04
N GLU A 93 -16.45 15.46 2.04
CA GLU A 93 -15.08 15.52 1.51
C GLU A 93 -14.06 14.83 2.42
N GLN A 94 -14.46 14.47 3.64
CA GLN A 94 -13.62 13.68 4.54
C GLN A 94 -13.16 12.38 3.86
N GLU A 95 -14.01 11.73 3.08
CA GLU A 95 -13.73 10.46 2.39
C GLU A 95 -12.55 10.51 1.41
N PHE A 96 -12.08 11.71 1.02
CA PHE A 96 -10.89 11.82 0.15
C PHE A 96 -9.62 11.24 0.78
N TRP A 97 -9.59 11.06 2.12
CA TRP A 97 -8.47 10.39 2.78
C TRP A 97 -8.17 9.00 2.20
N ILE A 98 -9.22 8.31 1.72
CA ILE A 98 -9.07 6.97 1.12
C ILE A 98 -8.23 7.05 -0.16
N GLN A 99 -8.52 8.05 -1.00
CA GLN A 99 -7.78 8.29 -2.25
C GLN A 99 -6.36 8.76 -1.96
N ASP A 100 -6.20 9.70 -1.03
CA ASP A 100 -4.91 10.25 -0.61
C ASP A 100 -3.98 9.14 -0.07
N CYS A 101 -4.49 8.32 0.85
CA CYS A 101 -3.73 7.20 1.42
C CYS A 101 -3.49 6.08 0.39
N SER A 102 -4.38 5.88 -0.59
CA SER A 102 -4.18 4.94 -1.69
C SER A 102 -3.06 5.38 -2.62
N ALA A 103 -2.99 6.68 -2.93
CA ALA A 103 -1.89 7.26 -3.71
C ALA A 103 -0.54 7.08 -2.97
N ALA A 104 -0.51 7.36 -1.67
CA ALA A 104 0.67 7.13 -0.83
C ALA A 104 1.09 5.65 -0.81
N THR A 105 0.12 4.76 -0.72
CA THR A 105 0.33 3.30 -0.74
C THR A 105 1.00 2.85 -2.05
N GLU A 106 0.51 3.29 -3.20
CA GLU A 106 1.09 2.91 -4.49
C GLU A 106 2.51 3.46 -4.65
N ASN A 107 2.78 4.69 -4.20
CA ASN A 107 4.13 5.25 -4.20
C ASN A 107 5.10 4.40 -3.36
N ILE A 108 4.68 3.91 -2.19
CA ILE A 108 5.48 3.01 -1.35
C ILE A 108 5.79 1.71 -2.10
N LEU A 109 4.77 1.10 -2.74
CA LEU A 109 4.95 -0.15 -3.48
C LEU A 109 5.87 0.00 -4.70
N LEU A 110 5.76 1.10 -5.43
CA LEU A 110 6.64 1.42 -6.57
C LEU A 110 8.08 1.64 -6.10
N MET A 111 8.26 2.36 -4.99
CA MET A 111 9.60 2.57 -4.42
C MET A 111 10.19 1.25 -3.91
N ALA A 112 9.42 0.42 -3.20
CA ALA A 112 9.87 -0.90 -2.75
C ALA A 112 10.38 -1.73 -3.93
N HIS A 113 9.62 -1.77 -5.04
CA HIS A 113 10.01 -2.50 -6.25
C HIS A 113 11.30 -1.95 -6.86
N GLY A 114 11.42 -0.63 -6.99
CA GLY A 114 12.64 0.03 -7.50
C GLY A 114 13.88 -0.20 -6.63
N LEU A 115 13.70 -0.51 -5.34
CA LEU A 115 14.77 -0.86 -4.40
C LEU A 115 15.09 -2.36 -4.37
N GLY A 116 14.49 -3.16 -5.26
CA GLY A 116 14.68 -4.62 -5.31
C GLY A 116 13.90 -5.39 -4.25
N LEU A 117 12.95 -4.72 -3.56
CA LEU A 117 12.04 -5.35 -2.62
C LEU A 117 10.75 -5.79 -3.32
N GLY A 118 10.07 -6.74 -2.71
CA GLY A 118 8.72 -7.12 -3.07
C GLY A 118 7.73 -6.58 -2.05
N GLY A 119 6.53 -6.26 -2.54
CA GLY A 119 5.45 -5.83 -1.67
C GLY A 119 4.09 -6.37 -2.11
N VAL A 120 3.16 -6.45 -1.17
CA VAL A 120 1.75 -6.75 -1.45
C VAL A 120 0.83 -5.88 -0.60
N TRP A 121 -0.22 -5.38 -1.21
CA TRP A 121 -1.31 -4.65 -0.56
C TRP A 121 -2.33 -5.62 0.00
N THR A 122 -2.58 -5.57 1.31
CA THR A 122 -3.70 -6.28 1.95
C THR A 122 -4.67 -5.26 2.56
N ALA A 123 -5.90 -5.23 2.05
CA ALA A 123 -6.90 -4.24 2.44
C ALA A 123 -7.46 -4.52 3.85
N LEU A 124 -7.64 -3.45 4.63
CA LEU A 124 -8.32 -3.45 5.92
C LEU A 124 -9.66 -2.70 5.80
N TYR A 125 -9.62 -1.40 5.47
CA TYR A 125 -10.83 -0.61 5.21
C TYR A 125 -11.47 -1.04 3.86
N PRO A 126 -12.80 -1.07 3.72
CA PRO A 126 -13.83 -0.61 4.68
C PRO A 126 -14.34 -1.68 5.65
N LEU A 127 -13.66 -2.81 5.80
CA LEU A 127 -14.13 -3.91 6.65
C LEU A 127 -13.86 -3.62 8.11
N LYS A 128 -14.92 -3.26 8.84
CA LYS A 128 -14.87 -2.76 10.22
C LYS A 128 -14.08 -3.67 11.15
N GLU A 129 -14.36 -4.96 11.12
CA GLU A 129 -13.66 -5.96 11.95
C GLU A 129 -12.14 -5.96 11.72
N ARG A 130 -11.70 -5.68 10.48
CA ARG A 130 -10.28 -5.68 10.14
C ARG A 130 -9.58 -4.43 10.62
N TYR A 131 -10.12 -3.25 10.29
CA TYR A 131 -9.44 -2.01 10.66
C TYR A 131 -9.52 -1.74 12.17
N GLU A 132 -10.63 -2.08 12.85
CA GLU A 132 -10.74 -1.95 14.31
C GLU A 132 -9.82 -2.94 15.04
N GLY A 133 -9.69 -4.17 14.55
CA GLY A 133 -8.74 -5.13 15.10
C GLY A 133 -7.29 -4.64 14.95
N MET A 134 -6.96 -4.04 13.80
CA MET A 134 -5.64 -3.44 13.60
C MET A 134 -5.43 -2.18 14.47
N GLN A 135 -6.47 -1.36 14.67
CA GLN A 135 -6.40 -0.23 15.61
C GLN A 135 -6.08 -0.70 17.03
N GLN A 136 -6.72 -1.77 17.50
CA GLN A 136 -6.46 -2.35 18.81
C GLN A 136 -5.04 -2.90 18.91
N LEU A 137 -4.60 -3.69 17.93
CA LEU A 137 -3.25 -4.27 17.89
C LEU A 137 -2.15 -3.20 17.98
N LEU A 138 -2.35 -2.08 17.28
CA LEU A 138 -1.36 -1.00 17.18
C LEU A 138 -1.60 0.17 18.13
N HIS A 139 -2.58 0.07 19.04
CA HIS A 139 -2.96 1.12 20.00
C HIS A 139 -3.27 2.47 19.33
N LEU A 140 -3.91 2.44 18.16
CA LEU A 140 -4.27 3.65 17.42
C LEU A 140 -5.49 4.35 18.03
N THR A 141 -5.58 5.67 17.84
CA THR A 141 -6.77 6.43 18.21
C THR A 141 -7.95 6.09 17.31
N LYS A 142 -9.17 6.42 17.72
CA LYS A 142 -10.38 6.18 16.91
C LYS A 142 -10.41 6.97 15.61
N THR A 143 -9.66 8.07 15.53
CA THR A 143 -9.55 8.91 14.33
C THR A 143 -8.44 8.46 13.38
N MET A 144 -7.60 7.52 13.79
CA MET A 144 -6.61 6.88 12.94
C MET A 144 -7.16 5.59 12.33
N ILE A 145 -7.58 5.61 11.08
CA ILE A 145 -8.23 4.48 10.40
C ILE A 145 -7.23 3.74 9.52
N PRO A 146 -6.85 2.50 9.84
CA PRO A 146 -6.00 1.67 8.98
C PRO A 146 -6.69 1.37 7.63
N LEU A 147 -6.11 1.87 6.53
CA LEU A 147 -6.58 1.61 5.18
C LEU A 147 -6.15 0.22 4.70
N ASN A 148 -4.88 -0.06 4.86
CA ASN A 148 -4.26 -1.31 4.40
C ASN A 148 -3.00 -1.63 5.17
N THR A 149 -2.50 -2.86 4.95
CA THR A 149 -1.16 -3.29 5.37
C THR A 149 -0.36 -3.65 4.12
N LEU A 150 0.81 -3.04 3.98
CA LEU A 150 1.82 -3.40 3.01
C LEU A 150 2.77 -4.40 3.65
N ILE A 151 2.86 -5.59 3.09
CA ILE A 151 3.81 -6.62 3.55
C ILE A 151 4.99 -6.56 2.61
N ILE A 152 6.19 -6.33 3.14
CA ILE A 152 7.38 -5.96 2.38
C ILE A 152 8.57 -6.81 2.82
N GLY A 153 9.42 -7.18 1.86
CA GLY A 153 10.65 -7.90 2.08
C GLY A 153 11.35 -8.26 0.78
N TYR A 154 12.46 -8.92 0.87
CA TYR A 154 13.17 -9.44 -0.31
C TYR A 154 12.42 -10.62 -0.90
N PRO A 155 12.08 -10.58 -2.22
CA PRO A 155 11.35 -11.66 -2.86
C PRO A 155 12.17 -12.97 -2.82
N LYS A 156 11.53 -14.06 -2.44
CA LYS A 156 12.14 -15.40 -2.53
C LYS A 156 12.16 -15.90 -3.98
N ASN A 157 11.16 -15.52 -4.76
CA ASN A 157 11.03 -15.83 -6.17
C ASN A 157 10.63 -14.57 -6.94
N GLN A 158 11.14 -14.39 -8.15
CA GLN A 158 10.67 -13.36 -9.05
C GLN A 158 9.27 -13.73 -9.57
N ALA A 159 8.33 -12.81 -9.43
CA ALA A 159 7.01 -12.93 -10.03
C ALA A 159 7.03 -12.23 -11.41
N GLU A 160 6.49 -12.90 -12.42
CA GLU A 160 6.37 -12.30 -13.75
C GLU A 160 5.25 -11.26 -13.78
N ALA A 161 5.57 -10.10 -14.37
CA ALA A 161 4.58 -9.08 -14.64
C ALA A 161 3.68 -9.53 -15.80
N LYS A 162 2.38 -9.25 -15.67
CA LYS A 162 1.40 -9.51 -16.73
C LYS A 162 1.07 -8.22 -17.44
N ASP A 163 1.01 -8.23 -18.74
CA ASP A 163 0.43 -7.14 -19.49
C ASP A 163 -1.06 -7.03 -19.15
N LYS A 164 -1.46 -5.85 -18.69
CA LYS A 164 -2.83 -5.53 -18.26
C LYS A 164 -3.50 -4.53 -19.19
N TRP A 165 -2.86 -4.21 -20.32
CA TRP A 165 -3.43 -3.30 -21.28
C TRP A 165 -4.75 -3.84 -21.83
N LYS A 166 -5.77 -3.00 -21.80
CA LYS A 166 -7.11 -3.29 -22.32
C LYS A 166 -7.69 -2.04 -22.95
N GLU A 167 -7.74 -2.05 -24.28
CA GLU A 167 -8.25 -0.91 -25.03
C GLU A 167 -9.73 -0.63 -24.74
N GLU A 168 -10.49 -1.67 -24.37
CA GLU A 168 -11.89 -1.53 -23.99
C GLU A 168 -12.12 -0.69 -22.72
N ASN A 169 -11.09 -0.49 -21.90
CA ASN A 169 -11.15 0.36 -20.70
C ASN A 169 -10.87 1.84 -20.99
N ILE A 170 -10.73 2.21 -22.28
CA ILE A 170 -10.39 3.58 -22.69
C ILE A 170 -11.54 4.16 -23.51
N SER A 171 -11.95 5.35 -23.15
CA SER A 171 -12.90 6.16 -23.93
C SER A 171 -12.35 7.56 -24.09
N TYR A 172 -12.47 8.12 -25.27
CA TYR A 172 -12.06 9.51 -25.56
C TYR A 172 -13.27 10.44 -25.48
N ASN A 173 -13.12 11.53 -24.75
CA ASN A 173 -14.12 12.61 -24.53
C ASN A 173 -15.38 12.17 -23.77
N LYS A 174 -16.06 11.10 -24.19
CA LYS A 174 -17.30 10.61 -23.57
C LYS A 174 -17.27 9.09 -23.50
N TRP A 175 -17.87 8.51 -22.45
CA TRP A 175 -18.14 7.10 -22.42
C TRP A 175 -19.22 6.75 -23.44
N MET A 176 -19.01 5.72 -24.22
CA MET A 176 -20.00 5.17 -25.15
C MET A 176 -20.11 3.66 -24.90
N GLU A 177 -21.35 3.17 -24.78
CA GLU A 177 -21.63 1.75 -24.73
C GLU A 177 -21.17 1.11 -26.05
N LYS A 178 -20.25 0.16 -25.98
CA LYS A 178 -19.91 -0.63 -27.18
C LYS A 178 -21.09 -1.58 -27.41
N ASN A 179 -21.90 -1.33 -28.44
CA ASN A 179 -22.91 -2.29 -28.87
C ASN A 179 -22.22 -3.61 -29.18
N SER A 180 -22.58 -4.63 -28.42
CA SER A 180 -22.11 -6.02 -28.54
C SER A 180 -22.56 -6.66 -29.85
#